data_7955998a6b7cb9acfbbdb47a13ce4284
#
_entry.id   7955998a6b7cb9acfbbdb47a13ce4284
#
_cell.length_a   1.000
_cell.length_b   1.000
_cell.length_c   1.000
_cell.angle_alpha   90.00
_cell.angle_beta   90.00
_cell.angle_gamma   90.00
#
_symmetry.space_group_name_H-M   'P 1'
#
loop_
_entity.id
_entity.type
_entity.pdbx_description
1 polymer ?
#
loop_
_entity_poly.entity_id
_entity_poly.type
_entity_poly.pdbx_seq_one_letter_code
_entity_poly.pdbx_strand_id
1 'polypeptide(L)'
;IGALHDGLGEFSLQIGQRIAAVAPQWREQHGIAVHFHLREKLSGLFGKEVGYLHVNRWQRLRHVQPQPFALWHSLHQLNKNLPPNMAAGSHARVVTVHDLNYLYGRNAFSTWRHHRRTQALMRRTDEVVAISQYTADDVRKHLGYSGPMQVIYNGARSFVGAPREPLPGWQMNDSRPFLYHLSRMSPSKNPESILGLAAIWPEMNFVMCGPPSDDAKRLRAANRLPNVHFHLGVNDAQKSWAYANCTGFLFPSITEGFGLPPIEAMHFGKPVFLARRSCLPEIGGSAADYFDTFEPATMRAVIDAGLARQAQPGRTAAIAAHAAQFDWDRAAQAYLALYRRLLSLPPG
;
A
#
# COMPACT_ATOMS: atom_id res chain seq x y z
N ILE A 1 -12.54 5.99 -3.89
CA ILE A 1 -11.79 4.86 -4.48
C ILE A 1 -11.57 5.22 -5.95
N GLY A 2 -10.30 5.36 -6.36
CA GLY A 2 -9.92 5.68 -7.75
C GLY A 2 -9.89 4.45 -8.63
N ALA A 3 -8.94 3.57 -8.43
CA ALA A 3 -8.80 2.24 -9.04
C ALA A 3 -8.86 1.19 -7.92
N LEU A 4 -9.61 0.11 -8.12
CA LEU A 4 -9.73 -0.97 -7.12
C LEU A 4 -8.46 -1.84 -7.03
N HIS A 5 -7.58 -1.73 -8.04
CA HIS A 5 -6.42 -2.60 -8.21
C HIS A 5 -5.08 -1.92 -7.85
N ASP A 6 -5.12 -0.76 -7.21
CA ASP A 6 -3.91 -0.14 -6.62
C ASP A 6 -3.91 -0.27 -5.10
N GLY A 7 -2.78 0.05 -4.46
CA GLY A 7 -2.64 -0.09 -3.01
C GLY A 7 -3.69 0.70 -2.20
N LEU A 8 -4.15 1.85 -2.71
CA LEU A 8 -5.23 2.64 -2.10
C LEU A 8 -6.59 1.98 -2.29
N GLY A 9 -6.83 1.38 -3.45
CA GLY A 9 -8.04 0.61 -3.74
C GLY A 9 -8.11 -0.63 -2.87
N GLU A 10 -7.02 -1.38 -2.77
CA GLU A 10 -6.90 -2.56 -1.90
C GLU A 10 -7.19 -2.19 -0.44
N PHE A 11 -6.53 -1.17 0.11
CA PHE A 11 -6.80 -0.66 1.46
C PHE A 11 -8.28 -0.34 1.66
N SER A 12 -8.86 0.43 0.75
CA SER A 12 -10.26 0.87 0.87
C SER A 12 -11.24 -0.31 0.80
N LEU A 13 -10.93 -1.30 -0.02
CA LEU A 13 -11.74 -2.51 -0.17
C LEU A 13 -11.66 -3.38 1.09
N GLN A 14 -10.45 -3.67 1.55
CA GLN A 14 -10.21 -4.56 2.68
C GLN A 14 -10.77 -3.99 4.00
N ILE A 15 -10.53 -2.71 4.28
CA ILE A 15 -11.08 -2.05 5.46
C ILE A 15 -12.60 -1.87 5.33
N GLY A 16 -13.08 -1.46 4.14
CA GLY A 16 -14.49 -1.25 3.90
C GLY A 16 -15.35 -2.51 4.08
N GLN A 17 -14.89 -3.66 3.57
CA GLN A 17 -15.59 -4.93 3.73
C GLN A 17 -15.72 -5.34 5.21
N ARG A 18 -14.65 -5.17 5.99
CA ARG A 18 -14.63 -5.52 7.42
C ARG A 18 -15.49 -4.58 8.27
N ILE A 19 -15.49 -3.30 7.95
CA ILE A 19 -16.42 -2.34 8.58
C ILE A 19 -17.86 -2.66 8.21
N ALA A 20 -18.14 -3.01 6.96
CA ALA A 20 -19.48 -3.39 6.52
C ALA A 20 -19.98 -4.66 7.24
N ALA A 21 -19.11 -5.62 7.51
CA ALA A 21 -19.46 -6.86 8.19
C ALA A 21 -19.96 -6.63 9.64
N VAL A 22 -19.50 -5.60 10.33
CA VAL A 22 -19.96 -5.27 11.69
C VAL A 22 -21.12 -4.28 11.72
N ALA A 23 -21.50 -3.69 10.59
CA ALA A 23 -22.54 -2.67 10.51
C ALA A 23 -23.91 -3.10 11.05
N PRO A 24 -24.42 -4.34 10.81
CA PRO A 24 -25.67 -4.81 11.40
C PRO A 24 -25.64 -4.80 12.93
N GLN A 25 -24.57 -5.36 13.51
CA GLN A 25 -24.40 -5.40 14.96
C GLN A 25 -24.32 -3.98 15.57
N TRP A 26 -23.62 -3.06 14.93
CA TRP A 26 -23.51 -1.67 15.42
C TRP A 26 -24.85 -0.93 15.34
N ARG A 27 -25.65 -1.22 14.33
CA ARG A 27 -27.02 -0.66 14.23
C ARG A 27 -27.89 -1.17 15.36
N GLU A 28 -27.88 -2.46 15.62
CA GLU A 28 -28.70 -3.12 16.67
C GLU A 28 -28.27 -2.69 18.08
N GLN A 29 -26.97 -2.75 18.37
CA GLN A 29 -26.46 -2.53 19.73
C GLN A 29 -26.31 -1.05 20.10
N HIS A 30 -26.04 -0.19 19.12
CA HIS A 30 -25.65 1.21 19.37
C HIS A 30 -26.46 2.23 18.57
N GLY A 31 -27.41 1.80 17.73
CA GLY A 31 -28.15 2.69 16.85
C GLY A 31 -27.31 3.38 15.76
N ILE A 32 -26.10 2.85 15.47
CA ILE A 32 -25.15 3.47 14.54
C ILE A 32 -25.33 2.89 13.15
N ALA A 33 -25.67 3.75 12.17
CA ALA A 33 -25.71 3.39 10.76
C ALA A 33 -24.37 3.72 10.08
N VAL A 34 -23.79 2.74 9.39
CA VAL A 34 -22.57 2.89 8.60
C VAL A 34 -22.90 3.32 7.18
N HIS A 35 -22.20 4.34 6.67
CA HIS A 35 -22.38 4.83 5.30
C HIS A 35 -21.05 4.91 4.57
N PHE A 36 -21.04 4.54 3.29
CA PHE A 36 -19.87 4.68 2.40
C PHE A 36 -20.08 5.82 1.41
N HIS A 37 -19.20 6.81 1.43
CA HIS A 37 -19.19 7.92 0.49
C HIS A 37 -18.32 7.58 -0.72
N LEU A 38 -18.95 7.28 -1.85
CA LEU A 38 -18.27 6.76 -3.05
C LEU A 38 -18.99 7.18 -4.34
N ARG A 39 -18.38 6.83 -5.49
CA ARG A 39 -19.01 7.08 -6.79
C ARG A 39 -20.21 6.15 -6.96
N GLU A 40 -21.28 6.63 -7.56
CA GLU A 40 -22.54 5.90 -7.76
C GLU A 40 -22.34 4.50 -8.36
N LYS A 41 -21.47 4.36 -9.36
CA LYS A 41 -21.12 3.08 -9.99
C LYS A 41 -20.52 2.01 -9.05
N LEU A 42 -20.18 2.38 -7.84
CA LEU A 42 -19.66 1.49 -6.80
C LEU A 42 -20.70 1.20 -5.71
N SER A 43 -21.96 1.65 -5.90
CA SER A 43 -23.05 1.31 -4.98
C SER A 43 -23.23 -0.21 -4.92
N GLY A 44 -23.46 -0.72 -3.71
CA GLY A 44 -23.57 -2.16 -3.47
C GLY A 44 -22.24 -2.88 -3.24
N LEU A 45 -21.08 -2.23 -3.44
CA LEU A 45 -19.75 -2.86 -3.27
C LEU A 45 -19.54 -3.50 -1.89
N PHE A 46 -20.17 -2.93 -0.87
CA PHE A 46 -20.05 -3.37 0.53
C PHE A 46 -21.35 -4.00 1.08
N GLY A 47 -22.25 -4.45 0.18
CA GLY A 47 -23.49 -5.11 0.57
C GLY A 47 -24.67 -4.17 0.85
N LYS A 48 -25.78 -4.73 1.37
CA LYS A 48 -27.06 -4.02 1.59
C LYS A 48 -27.22 -3.48 3.01
N GLU A 49 -26.39 -3.93 3.94
CA GLU A 49 -26.49 -3.58 5.36
C GLU A 49 -25.88 -2.20 5.70
N VAL A 50 -25.33 -1.52 4.71
CA VAL A 50 -24.72 -0.20 4.82
C VAL A 50 -25.40 0.80 3.89
N GLY A 51 -25.36 2.08 4.27
CA GLY A 51 -25.83 3.17 3.41
C GLY A 51 -24.79 3.60 2.39
N TYR A 52 -25.23 4.18 1.29
CA TYR A 52 -24.39 4.73 0.24
C TYR A 52 -24.65 6.21 0.02
N LEU A 53 -23.60 7.01 0.08
CA LEU A 53 -23.64 8.44 -0.22
C LEU A 53 -22.87 8.69 -1.51
N HIS A 54 -23.47 9.39 -2.44
CA HIS A 54 -22.85 9.58 -3.74
C HIS A 54 -22.13 10.93 -3.84
N VAL A 55 -20.94 10.91 -4.41
CA VAL A 55 -20.17 12.11 -4.72
C VAL A 55 -20.79 12.81 -5.93
N ASN A 56 -21.48 13.91 -5.74
CA ASN A 56 -21.97 14.73 -6.83
C ASN A 56 -21.13 16.00 -7.04
N ARG A 57 -21.32 16.68 -8.21
CA ARG A 57 -20.56 17.90 -8.56
C ARG A 57 -20.85 19.07 -7.58
N TRP A 58 -22.07 19.19 -7.10
CA TRP A 58 -22.49 20.27 -6.19
C TRP A 58 -21.93 20.07 -4.80
N GLN A 59 -21.88 18.85 -4.29
CA GLN A 59 -21.24 18.53 -3.01
C GLN A 59 -19.74 18.83 -3.03
N ARG A 60 -19.07 18.67 -4.17
CA ARG A 60 -17.67 19.08 -4.32
C ARG A 60 -17.45 20.58 -4.21
N LEU A 61 -18.41 21.39 -4.65
CA LEU A 61 -18.32 22.87 -4.60
C LEU A 61 -18.71 23.44 -3.24
N ARG A 62 -19.74 22.91 -2.63
CA ARG A 62 -20.31 23.42 -1.37
C ARG A 62 -19.97 22.58 -0.15
N HIS A 63 -19.40 21.40 -0.31
CA HIS A 63 -19.07 20.47 0.78
C HIS A 63 -20.24 20.21 1.76
N VAL A 64 -21.46 20.28 1.31
CA VAL A 64 -22.65 20.10 2.15
C VAL A 64 -23.02 18.62 2.14
N GLN A 65 -23.04 18.02 3.31
CA GLN A 65 -23.65 16.72 3.51
C GLN A 65 -25.09 16.95 4.06
N PRO A 66 -26.08 16.21 3.57
CA PRO A 66 -27.48 16.42 3.97
C PRO A 66 -27.77 16.03 5.42
N GLN A 67 -26.87 15.28 6.05
CA GLN A 67 -27.04 14.78 7.42
C GLN A 67 -25.78 14.96 8.25
N PRO A 68 -25.90 15.19 9.57
CA PRO A 68 -24.76 15.17 10.49
C PRO A 68 -24.26 13.71 10.65
N PHE A 69 -22.93 13.58 10.75
CA PHE A 69 -22.28 12.31 11.06
C PHE A 69 -21.59 12.40 12.40
N ALA A 70 -21.78 11.40 13.25
CA ALA A 70 -21.08 11.31 14.52
C ALA A 70 -19.57 11.12 14.32
N LEU A 71 -19.17 10.38 13.28
CA LEU A 71 -17.78 10.19 12.88
C LEU A 71 -17.69 10.21 11.34
N TRP A 72 -16.67 10.91 10.84
CA TRP A 72 -16.30 10.89 9.42
C TRP A 72 -14.85 10.43 9.28
N HIS A 73 -14.64 9.35 8.53
CA HIS A 73 -13.30 8.88 8.23
C HIS A 73 -12.97 9.06 6.74
N SER A 74 -11.95 9.88 6.47
CA SER A 74 -11.35 9.99 5.15
C SER A 74 -10.24 8.97 4.99
N LEU A 75 -10.48 7.94 4.17
CA LEU A 75 -9.54 6.85 3.93
C LEU A 75 -8.27 7.28 3.17
N HIS A 76 -8.14 8.58 2.84
CA HIS A 76 -6.97 9.12 2.14
C HIS A 76 -6.83 10.63 2.37
N GLN A 77 -5.60 11.11 2.59
CA GLN A 77 -5.28 12.52 2.85
C GLN A 77 -5.58 13.49 1.70
N LEU A 78 -5.75 13.01 0.49
CA LEU A 78 -6.11 13.85 -0.67
C LEU A 78 -7.61 13.85 -0.95
N ASN A 79 -8.43 13.34 -0.04
CA ASN A 79 -9.88 13.35 -0.21
C ASN A 79 -10.41 14.78 -0.16
N LYS A 80 -10.98 15.24 -1.28
CA LYS A 80 -11.55 16.58 -1.42
C LYS A 80 -12.96 16.72 -0.79
N ASN A 81 -13.51 15.62 -0.29
CA ASN A 81 -14.90 15.53 0.14
C ASN A 81 -15.04 15.47 1.68
N LEU A 82 -14.12 16.09 2.41
CA LEU A 82 -14.33 16.30 3.84
C LEU A 82 -15.50 17.26 4.04
N PRO A 83 -16.48 16.91 4.86
CA PRO A 83 -17.53 17.83 5.21
C PRO A 83 -16.91 19.05 5.91
N PRO A 84 -17.20 20.28 5.44
CA PRO A 84 -16.64 21.51 6.03
C PRO A 84 -17.17 21.74 7.43
N ASN A 85 -18.41 21.36 7.66
CA ASN A 85 -19.10 21.49 8.93
C ASN A 85 -19.63 20.12 9.32
N MET A 86 -18.98 19.47 10.27
CA MET A 86 -19.64 18.47 11.07
C MET A 86 -20.72 19.24 11.85
N ALA A 87 -21.97 18.80 11.80
CA ALA A 87 -23.06 19.51 12.48
C ALA A 87 -22.75 19.71 13.96
N ALA A 88 -23.32 20.76 14.54
CA ALA A 88 -23.17 21.01 15.98
C ALA A 88 -23.54 19.75 16.77
N GLY A 89 -22.60 19.22 17.55
CA GLY A 89 -22.75 17.98 18.29
C GLY A 89 -22.20 16.72 17.64
N SER A 90 -21.65 16.77 16.43
CA SER A 90 -20.96 15.63 15.80
C SER A 90 -19.46 15.89 15.75
N HIS A 91 -18.70 14.91 15.68
CA HIS A 91 -17.84 14.78 16.70
C HIS A 91 -16.42 14.38 16.33
N ALA A 92 -16.13 13.48 15.41
CA ALA A 92 -14.77 13.11 15.11
C ALA A 92 -14.50 13.06 13.60
N ARG A 93 -13.44 13.73 13.18
CA ARG A 93 -12.87 13.64 11.82
C ARG A 93 -11.58 12.86 11.86
N VAL A 94 -11.60 11.69 11.25
CA VAL A 94 -10.43 10.84 11.12
C VAL A 94 -9.90 10.93 9.69
N VAL A 95 -8.59 10.98 9.53
CA VAL A 95 -7.94 10.93 8.23
C VAL A 95 -6.83 9.87 8.25
N THR A 96 -6.90 8.90 7.34
CA THR A 96 -5.76 8.01 7.09
C THR A 96 -4.79 8.67 6.12
N VAL A 97 -3.52 8.76 6.52
CA VAL A 97 -2.41 9.24 5.71
C VAL A 97 -1.59 8.04 5.24
N HIS A 98 -1.50 7.88 3.92
CA HIS A 98 -0.76 6.77 3.30
C HIS A 98 0.70 7.12 3.04
N ASP A 99 0.97 8.33 2.60
CA ASP A 99 2.31 8.85 2.33
C ASP A 99 2.29 10.37 2.17
N LEU A 100 3.46 10.96 2.10
CA LEU A 100 3.66 12.32 1.65
C LEU A 100 4.54 12.38 0.39
N ASN A 101 4.42 11.39 -0.50
CA ASN A 101 5.24 11.23 -1.70
C ASN A 101 5.21 12.45 -2.64
N TYR A 102 4.17 13.29 -2.56
CA TYR A 102 4.12 14.54 -3.30
C TYR A 102 5.25 15.52 -2.93
N LEU A 103 5.85 15.38 -1.74
CA LEU A 103 7.00 16.21 -1.31
C LEU A 103 8.25 15.94 -2.18
N TYR A 104 8.33 14.77 -2.75
CA TYR A 104 9.45 14.33 -3.62
C TYR A 104 9.15 14.54 -5.11
N GLY A 105 8.06 15.25 -5.44
CA GLY A 105 7.68 15.58 -6.81
C GLY A 105 8.58 16.63 -7.46
N ARG A 106 8.69 16.59 -8.79
CA ARG A 106 9.54 17.51 -9.56
C ARG A 106 8.94 18.92 -9.75
N ASN A 107 7.63 19.09 -9.57
CA ASN A 107 6.94 20.37 -9.78
C ASN A 107 6.73 21.09 -8.45
N ALA A 108 7.54 22.10 -8.16
CA ALA A 108 7.50 22.87 -6.91
C ALA A 108 6.13 23.52 -6.63
N PHE A 109 5.46 24.08 -7.64
CA PHE A 109 4.14 24.70 -7.47
C PHE A 109 3.06 23.68 -7.13
N SER A 110 3.06 22.53 -7.79
CA SER A 110 2.13 21.43 -7.49
C SER A 110 2.37 20.89 -6.07
N THR A 111 3.63 20.71 -5.69
CA THR A 111 4.05 20.28 -4.37
C THR A 111 3.59 21.26 -3.31
N TRP A 112 3.85 22.56 -3.48
CA TRP A 112 3.41 23.62 -2.58
C TRP A 112 1.88 23.64 -2.41
N ARG A 113 1.13 23.56 -3.52
CA ARG A 113 -0.34 23.53 -3.50
C ARG A 113 -0.89 22.32 -2.76
N HIS A 114 -0.32 21.14 -3.01
CA HIS A 114 -0.68 19.91 -2.29
C HIS A 114 -0.38 20.04 -0.80
N HIS A 115 0.80 20.52 -0.47
CA HIS A 115 1.25 20.70 0.90
C HIS A 115 0.29 21.62 1.69
N ARG A 116 -0.02 22.79 1.14
CA ARG A 116 -0.98 23.75 1.76
C ARG A 116 -2.37 23.13 1.97
N ARG A 117 -2.84 22.32 1.02
CA ARG A 117 -4.13 21.62 1.14
C ARG A 117 -4.10 20.56 2.23
N THR A 118 -3.04 19.77 2.29
CA THR A 118 -2.89 18.73 3.31
C THR A 118 -2.72 19.34 4.69
N GLN A 119 -1.96 20.41 4.84
CA GLN A 119 -1.89 21.16 6.10
C GLN A 119 -3.26 21.72 6.53
N ALA A 120 -4.04 22.30 5.59
CA ALA A 120 -5.37 22.78 5.89
C ALA A 120 -6.33 21.67 6.30
N LEU A 121 -6.16 20.46 5.75
CA LEU A 121 -6.88 19.28 6.16
C LEU A 121 -6.49 18.86 7.59
N MET A 122 -5.20 18.78 7.89
CA MET A 122 -4.71 18.41 9.22
C MET A 122 -5.26 19.31 10.32
N ARG A 123 -5.33 20.63 10.09
CA ARG A 123 -5.93 21.57 11.06
C ARG A 123 -7.41 21.33 11.38
N ARG A 124 -8.10 20.55 10.57
CA ARG A 124 -9.53 20.21 10.70
C ARG A 124 -9.76 18.75 11.05
N THR A 125 -8.69 18.01 11.29
CA THR A 125 -8.71 16.59 11.61
C THR A 125 -8.56 16.44 13.12
N ASP A 126 -9.47 15.70 13.73
CA ASP A 126 -9.46 15.44 15.17
C ASP A 126 -8.50 14.29 15.52
N GLU A 127 -8.35 13.32 14.61
CA GLU A 127 -7.37 12.25 14.76
C GLU A 127 -6.81 11.78 13.40
N VAL A 128 -5.50 11.60 13.35
CA VAL A 128 -4.79 11.08 12.18
C VAL A 128 -4.45 9.60 12.41
N VAL A 129 -4.68 8.78 11.39
CA VAL A 129 -4.11 7.44 11.32
C VAL A 129 -3.01 7.45 10.26
N ALA A 130 -1.79 7.07 10.64
CA ALA A 130 -0.70 6.84 9.72
C ALA A 130 -0.54 5.33 9.47
N ILE A 131 -0.24 4.93 8.22
CA ILE A 131 -0.12 3.51 7.89
C ILE A 131 1.25 2.91 8.22
N SER A 132 2.19 3.74 8.67
CA SER A 132 3.53 3.36 9.16
C SER A 132 4.05 4.43 10.12
N GLN A 133 5.03 4.07 10.95
CA GLN A 133 5.70 5.03 11.83
C GLN A 133 6.43 6.10 11.01
N TYR A 134 7.08 5.68 9.91
CA TYR A 134 7.69 6.60 8.96
C TYR A 134 6.70 7.66 8.46
N THR A 135 5.48 7.24 8.06
CA THR A 135 4.43 8.19 7.63
C THR A 135 3.98 9.08 8.78
N ALA A 136 3.89 8.57 10.01
CA ALA A 136 3.54 9.37 11.18
C ALA A 136 4.58 10.46 11.46
N ASP A 137 5.87 10.11 11.36
CA ASP A 137 6.98 11.05 11.55
C ASP A 137 7.00 12.11 10.44
N ASP A 138 6.75 11.72 9.18
CA ASP A 138 6.61 12.65 8.06
C ASP A 138 5.43 13.63 8.27
N VAL A 139 4.29 13.16 8.78
CA VAL A 139 3.13 14.02 9.09
C VAL A 139 3.50 15.05 10.17
N ARG A 140 4.16 14.63 11.23
CA ARG A 140 4.63 15.54 12.28
C ARG A 140 5.64 16.55 11.74
N LYS A 141 6.66 16.05 11.06
CA LYS A 141 7.78 16.86 10.56
C LYS A 141 7.37 17.86 9.50
N HIS A 142 6.60 17.42 8.50
CA HIS A 142 6.33 18.22 7.31
C HIS A 142 5.00 18.97 7.38
N LEU A 143 3.99 18.42 8.04
CA LEU A 143 2.66 19.07 8.14
C LEU A 143 2.47 19.83 9.44
N GLY A 144 3.38 19.68 10.43
CA GLY A 144 3.29 20.33 11.74
C GLY A 144 2.06 19.87 12.55
N TYR A 145 1.60 18.63 12.31
CA TYR A 145 0.47 18.10 13.05
C TYR A 145 0.88 17.66 14.45
N SER A 146 0.28 18.27 15.48
CA SER A 146 0.52 17.98 16.90
C SER A 146 -0.68 17.30 17.59
N GLY A 147 -1.77 17.07 16.87
CA GLY A 147 -2.96 16.40 17.40
C GLY A 147 -2.79 14.88 17.62
N PRO A 148 -3.85 14.22 18.10
CA PRO A 148 -3.86 12.78 18.29
C PRO A 148 -3.55 12.01 17.01
N MET A 149 -2.64 11.04 17.11
CA MET A 149 -2.21 10.23 15.98
C MET A 149 -1.96 8.79 16.41
N GLN A 150 -2.44 7.86 15.63
CA GLN A 150 -2.23 6.43 15.81
C GLN A 150 -1.58 5.83 14.56
N VAL A 151 -0.66 4.89 14.75
CA VAL A 151 -0.15 4.06 13.65
C VAL A 151 -0.98 2.79 13.57
N ILE A 152 -1.59 2.55 12.40
CA ILE A 152 -2.29 1.30 12.09
C ILE A 152 -1.69 0.76 10.79
N TYR A 153 -0.89 -0.28 10.91
CA TYR A 153 -0.30 -0.94 9.75
C TYR A 153 -1.36 -1.53 8.84
N ASN A 154 -1.14 -1.43 7.54
CA ASN A 154 -1.97 -2.15 6.57
C ASN A 154 -1.76 -3.65 6.71
N GLY A 155 -2.77 -4.42 6.34
CA GLY A 155 -2.57 -5.81 6.00
C GLY A 155 -1.96 -5.97 4.61
N ALA A 156 -1.49 -7.16 4.31
CA ALA A 156 -1.11 -7.56 2.96
C ALA A 156 -1.85 -8.84 2.57
N ARG A 157 -2.18 -8.96 1.30
CA ARG A 157 -2.86 -10.14 0.79
C ARG A 157 -1.85 -11.28 0.66
N SER A 158 -2.19 -12.44 1.21
CA SER A 158 -1.44 -13.66 0.92
C SER A 158 -1.96 -14.32 -0.35
N PHE A 159 -1.06 -14.62 -1.28
CA PHE A 159 -1.33 -15.43 -2.46
C PHE A 159 -0.94 -16.89 -2.27
N VAL A 160 -0.51 -17.29 -1.08
CA VAL A 160 -0.21 -18.69 -0.74
C VAL A 160 -1.50 -19.50 -0.81
N GLY A 161 -1.46 -20.60 -1.60
CA GLY A 161 -2.66 -21.41 -1.86
C GLY A 161 -3.58 -20.88 -2.97
N ALA A 162 -3.36 -19.66 -3.47
CA ALA A 162 -4.10 -19.16 -4.63
C ALA A 162 -3.73 -19.90 -5.93
N PRO A 163 -4.61 -19.91 -6.95
CA PRO A 163 -4.28 -20.44 -8.27
C PRO A 163 -2.98 -19.85 -8.81
N ARG A 164 -2.23 -20.64 -9.58
CA ARG A 164 -0.95 -20.25 -10.19
C ARG A 164 -1.00 -20.46 -11.69
N GLU A 165 -0.63 -19.41 -12.42
CA GLU A 165 -0.55 -19.44 -13.87
C GLU A 165 0.81 -18.86 -14.28
N PRO A 166 1.59 -19.53 -15.13
CA PRO A 166 2.87 -19.02 -15.61
C PRO A 166 2.70 -17.66 -16.29
N LEU A 167 3.75 -16.83 -16.22
CA LEU A 167 3.76 -15.55 -16.92
C LEU A 167 3.65 -15.75 -18.43
N PRO A 168 2.89 -14.93 -19.17
CA PRO A 168 2.73 -15.05 -20.61
C PRO A 168 4.08 -15.04 -21.34
N GLY A 169 4.34 -16.05 -22.18
CA GLY A 169 5.58 -16.17 -22.93
C GLY A 169 6.81 -16.52 -22.09
N TRP A 170 6.63 -16.87 -20.81
CA TRP A 170 7.73 -17.38 -20.00
C TRP A 170 8.19 -18.73 -20.56
N GLN A 171 9.46 -18.78 -20.99
CA GLN A 171 10.01 -20.02 -21.55
C GLN A 171 10.37 -20.97 -20.42
N MET A 172 9.62 -22.06 -20.28
CA MET A 172 9.90 -23.14 -19.32
C MET A 172 11.30 -23.76 -19.47
N ASN A 173 11.98 -23.52 -20.60
CA ASN A 173 13.31 -24.03 -20.91
C ASN A 173 14.46 -23.14 -20.40
N ASP A 174 14.17 -21.95 -19.87
CA ASP A 174 15.19 -21.13 -19.24
C ASP A 174 15.36 -21.58 -17.78
N SER A 175 16.39 -22.39 -17.52
CA SER A 175 16.69 -22.92 -16.18
C SER A 175 17.36 -21.93 -15.26
N ARG A 176 17.65 -20.69 -15.73
CA ARG A 176 18.28 -19.67 -14.90
C ARG A 176 17.31 -19.21 -13.80
N PRO A 177 17.81 -19.00 -12.57
CA PRO A 177 17.03 -18.43 -11.51
C PRO A 177 16.58 -16.98 -11.86
N PHE A 178 15.51 -16.50 -11.22
CA PHE A 178 15.08 -15.13 -11.45
C PHE A 178 14.78 -14.35 -10.16
N LEU A 179 15.12 -13.08 -10.16
CA LEU A 179 14.66 -12.10 -9.19
C LEU A 179 13.38 -11.44 -9.71
N TYR A 180 12.41 -11.26 -8.80
CA TYR A 180 11.10 -10.72 -9.14
C TYR A 180 10.93 -9.31 -8.62
N HIS A 181 10.35 -8.43 -9.43
CA HIS A 181 9.94 -7.08 -9.07
C HIS A 181 8.52 -6.79 -9.51
N LEU A 182 7.71 -6.21 -8.62
CA LEU A 182 6.33 -5.81 -8.91
C LEU A 182 6.11 -4.35 -8.51
N SER A 183 5.91 -3.46 -9.49
CA SER A 183 5.59 -2.06 -9.23
C SER A 183 4.98 -1.37 -10.46
N ARG A 184 4.62 -0.08 -10.31
CA ARG A 184 4.26 0.80 -11.46
C ARG A 184 5.47 1.22 -12.30
N MET A 185 6.67 0.87 -11.91
CA MET A 185 7.94 1.22 -12.56
C MET A 185 8.14 2.73 -12.75
N SER A 186 7.53 3.54 -11.89
CA SER A 186 7.78 4.98 -11.83
C SER A 186 9.19 5.27 -11.29
N PRO A 187 9.76 6.47 -11.52
CA PRO A 187 11.09 6.83 -11.00
C PRO A 187 11.27 6.62 -9.50
N SER A 188 10.20 6.79 -8.71
CA SER A 188 10.22 6.53 -7.27
C SER A 188 10.42 5.05 -6.90
N LYS A 189 10.15 4.13 -7.84
CA LYS A 189 10.38 2.68 -7.67
C LYS A 189 11.76 2.25 -8.11
N ASN A 190 12.54 3.17 -8.70
CA ASN A 190 13.94 3.01 -9.09
C ASN A 190 14.21 1.76 -9.96
N PRO A 191 13.41 1.53 -11.02
CA PRO A 191 13.60 0.37 -11.89
C PRO A 191 14.95 0.40 -12.62
N GLU A 192 15.54 1.58 -12.81
CA GLU A 192 16.85 1.77 -13.44
C GLU A 192 17.97 1.06 -12.66
N SER A 193 17.89 0.99 -11.33
CA SER A 193 18.85 0.25 -10.53
C SER A 193 18.78 -1.26 -10.79
N ILE A 194 17.57 -1.78 -11.10
CA ILE A 194 17.40 -3.19 -11.49
C ILE A 194 18.03 -3.45 -12.85
N LEU A 195 17.88 -2.53 -13.81
CA LEU A 195 18.52 -2.65 -15.12
C LEU A 195 20.05 -2.57 -15.00
N GLY A 196 20.57 -1.68 -14.15
CA GLY A 196 22.00 -1.62 -13.86
C GLY A 196 22.54 -2.91 -13.25
N LEU A 197 21.81 -3.51 -12.32
CA LEU A 197 22.16 -4.80 -11.72
C LEU A 197 22.10 -5.95 -12.76
N ALA A 198 21.08 -5.98 -13.61
CA ALA A 198 20.92 -6.98 -14.66
C ALA A 198 22.06 -6.93 -15.69
N ALA A 199 22.59 -5.75 -15.99
CA ALA A 199 23.71 -5.57 -16.93
C ALA A 199 24.99 -6.25 -16.46
N ILE A 200 25.22 -6.35 -15.14
CA ILE A 200 26.41 -7.00 -14.58
C ILE A 200 26.16 -8.46 -14.14
N TRP A 201 24.94 -8.99 -14.36
CA TRP A 201 24.59 -10.32 -13.86
C TRP A 201 23.81 -11.14 -14.90
N PRO A 202 24.44 -11.53 -16.00
CA PRO A 202 23.77 -12.22 -17.11
C PRO A 202 23.24 -13.63 -16.77
N GLU A 203 23.75 -14.26 -15.70
CA GLU A 203 23.31 -15.58 -15.23
C GLU A 203 22.00 -15.54 -14.42
N MET A 204 21.54 -14.35 -14.02
CA MET A 204 20.30 -14.13 -13.30
C MET A 204 19.27 -13.48 -14.23
N ASN A 205 18.05 -14.00 -14.23
CA ASN A 205 16.92 -13.35 -14.88
C ASN A 205 16.28 -12.29 -13.94
N PHE A 206 15.76 -11.23 -14.52
CA PHE A 206 15.05 -10.18 -13.81
C PHE A 206 13.63 -10.06 -14.39
N VAL A 207 12.64 -10.46 -13.60
CA VAL A 207 11.23 -10.44 -13.99
C VAL A 207 10.57 -9.20 -13.41
N MET A 208 10.20 -8.28 -14.27
CA MET A 208 9.62 -6.98 -13.91
C MET A 208 8.14 -6.94 -14.28
N CYS A 209 7.27 -7.01 -13.30
CA CYS A 209 5.81 -6.98 -13.46
C CYS A 209 5.20 -5.67 -12.97
N GLY A 210 4.03 -5.33 -13.53
CA GLY A 210 3.26 -4.18 -13.09
C GLY A 210 2.13 -3.81 -14.04
N PRO A 211 1.38 -2.74 -13.72
CA PRO A 211 0.38 -2.22 -14.65
C PRO A 211 1.05 -1.62 -15.91
N PRO A 212 0.34 -1.54 -17.03
CA PRO A 212 0.86 -0.98 -18.27
C PRO A 212 0.94 0.56 -18.25
N SER A 213 1.65 1.11 -17.27
CA SER A 213 1.92 2.55 -17.14
C SER A 213 2.82 3.04 -18.27
N ASP A 214 2.83 4.35 -18.52
CA ASP A 214 3.69 4.95 -19.56
C ASP A 214 5.17 4.77 -19.23
N ASP A 215 5.54 4.84 -17.93
CA ASP A 215 6.92 4.56 -17.48
C ASP A 215 7.30 3.11 -17.77
N ALA A 216 6.44 2.14 -17.45
CA ALA A 216 6.70 0.72 -17.70
C ALA A 216 6.83 0.41 -19.21
N LYS A 217 5.95 0.99 -20.03
CA LYS A 217 6.02 0.84 -21.50
C LYS A 217 7.31 1.42 -22.06
N ARG A 218 7.71 2.61 -21.60
CA ARG A 218 8.96 3.27 -22.01
C ARG A 218 10.18 2.44 -21.64
N LEU A 219 10.27 1.96 -20.42
CA LEU A 219 11.37 1.10 -19.94
C LEU A 219 11.45 -0.19 -20.76
N ARG A 220 10.31 -0.87 -20.98
CA ARG A 220 10.24 -2.06 -21.80
C ARG A 220 10.73 -1.82 -23.23
N ALA A 221 10.31 -0.72 -23.85
CA ALA A 221 10.71 -0.38 -25.24
C ALA A 221 12.19 -0.04 -25.35
N ALA A 222 12.79 0.55 -24.30
CA ALA A 222 14.19 0.92 -24.25
C ALA A 222 15.11 -0.25 -23.85
N ASN A 223 14.58 -1.31 -23.25
CA ASN A 223 15.38 -2.43 -22.76
C ASN A 223 16.07 -3.20 -23.90
N ARG A 224 17.35 -3.52 -23.71
CA ARG A 224 18.17 -4.33 -24.63
C ARG A 224 18.85 -5.49 -23.93
N LEU A 225 18.61 -5.66 -22.62
CA LEU A 225 19.21 -6.73 -21.81
C LEU A 225 18.43 -8.03 -22.01
N PRO A 226 19.07 -9.14 -22.42
CA PRO A 226 18.39 -10.38 -22.74
C PRO A 226 17.86 -11.12 -21.50
N ASN A 227 18.35 -10.77 -20.31
CA ASN A 227 17.97 -11.34 -19.03
C ASN A 227 16.93 -10.48 -18.26
N VAL A 228 16.32 -9.47 -18.90
CA VAL A 228 15.27 -8.65 -18.30
C VAL A 228 13.95 -8.86 -19.04
N HIS A 229 12.94 -9.35 -18.31
CA HIS A 229 11.64 -9.74 -18.84
C HIS A 229 10.52 -8.86 -18.25
N PHE A 230 9.80 -8.13 -19.11
CA PHE A 230 8.69 -7.27 -18.70
C PHE A 230 7.35 -7.94 -18.97
N HIS A 231 6.54 -8.11 -17.93
CA HIS A 231 5.17 -8.61 -18.01
C HIS A 231 4.20 -7.57 -17.45
N LEU A 232 3.52 -6.86 -18.34
CA LEU A 232 2.61 -5.77 -17.98
C LEU A 232 1.16 -6.26 -17.97
N GLY A 233 0.40 -5.89 -16.94
CA GLY A 233 -1.01 -6.25 -16.79
C GLY A 233 -1.23 -7.67 -16.26
N VAL A 234 -0.28 -8.20 -15.49
CA VAL A 234 -0.39 -9.54 -14.86
C VAL A 234 -1.59 -9.63 -13.92
N ASN A 235 -2.29 -10.77 -13.98
CA ASN A 235 -3.39 -11.11 -13.06
C ASN A 235 -2.87 -11.70 -11.75
N ASP A 236 -3.77 -11.97 -10.80
CA ASP A 236 -3.41 -12.49 -9.47
C ASP A 236 -2.82 -13.91 -9.53
N ALA A 237 -3.27 -14.77 -10.45
CA ALA A 237 -2.71 -16.10 -10.61
C ALA A 237 -1.26 -16.07 -11.14
N GLN A 238 -0.95 -15.13 -12.03
CA GLN A 238 0.38 -14.88 -12.56
C GLN A 238 1.31 -14.26 -11.50
N LYS A 239 0.82 -13.34 -10.67
CA LYS A 239 1.57 -12.84 -9.50
C LYS A 239 1.88 -13.97 -8.52
N SER A 240 0.87 -14.79 -8.19
CA SER A 240 1.05 -15.96 -7.31
C SER A 240 2.13 -16.91 -7.84
N TRP A 241 2.13 -17.16 -9.15
CA TRP A 241 3.16 -17.99 -9.81
C TRP A 241 4.55 -17.34 -9.68
N ALA A 242 4.66 -16.04 -9.95
CA ALA A 242 5.94 -15.33 -9.90
C ALA A 242 6.52 -15.30 -8.49
N TYR A 243 5.71 -15.01 -7.47
CA TYR A 243 6.13 -15.06 -6.06
C TYR A 243 6.55 -16.46 -5.64
N ALA A 244 5.83 -17.51 -6.06
CA ALA A 244 6.14 -18.87 -5.69
C ALA A 244 7.46 -19.37 -6.31
N ASN A 245 7.79 -18.94 -7.52
CA ASN A 245 8.91 -19.49 -8.30
C ASN A 245 10.16 -18.58 -8.32
N CYS A 246 10.07 -17.31 -7.89
CA CYS A 246 11.24 -16.44 -7.84
C CYS A 246 12.27 -16.95 -6.82
N THR A 247 13.54 -16.67 -7.08
CA THR A 247 14.65 -16.90 -6.16
C THR A 247 14.63 -15.87 -5.01
N GLY A 248 14.20 -14.63 -5.31
CA GLY A 248 14.05 -13.55 -4.34
C GLY A 248 13.24 -12.40 -4.93
N PHE A 249 12.76 -11.53 -4.05
CA PHE A 249 11.98 -10.35 -4.43
C PHE A 249 12.80 -9.08 -4.27
N LEU A 250 12.85 -8.27 -5.31
CA LEU A 250 13.70 -7.09 -5.41
C LEU A 250 12.85 -5.81 -5.39
N PHE A 251 13.08 -4.92 -4.42
CA PHE A 251 12.27 -3.72 -4.25
C PHE A 251 13.13 -2.49 -3.85
N PRO A 252 13.88 -1.91 -4.81
CA PRO A 252 14.79 -0.79 -4.56
C PRO A 252 14.07 0.57 -4.56
N SER A 253 12.83 0.63 -4.09
CA SER A 253 12.01 1.85 -4.06
C SER A 253 12.63 2.94 -3.21
N ILE A 254 12.65 4.17 -3.72
CA ILE A 254 13.18 5.35 -3.03
C ILE A 254 12.16 5.89 -2.01
N THR A 255 10.88 5.87 -2.37
CA THR A 255 9.81 6.37 -1.50
C THR A 255 8.62 5.43 -1.49
N GLU A 256 8.20 5.04 -0.29
CA GLU A 256 7.03 4.21 -0.02
C GLU A 256 6.30 4.72 1.22
N GLY A 257 4.99 4.51 1.24
CA GLY A 257 4.19 4.69 2.45
C GLY A 257 4.05 3.40 3.26
N PHE A 258 4.14 2.22 2.58
CA PHE A 258 4.04 0.91 3.22
C PHE A 258 4.88 -0.18 2.52
N GLY A 259 4.55 -0.55 1.29
CA GLY A 259 5.28 -1.60 0.57
C GLY A 259 4.58 -2.96 0.63
N LEU A 260 3.36 -3.06 0.08
CA LEU A 260 2.61 -4.33 0.03
C LEU A 260 3.33 -5.46 -0.72
N PRO A 261 3.95 -5.24 -1.91
CA PRO A 261 4.58 -6.33 -2.67
C PRO A 261 5.71 -7.07 -1.94
N PRO A 262 6.60 -6.43 -1.17
CA PRO A 262 7.54 -7.14 -0.31
C PRO A 262 6.88 -8.11 0.68
N ILE A 263 5.79 -7.70 1.34
CA ILE A 263 5.09 -8.55 2.31
C ILE A 263 4.42 -9.72 1.61
N GLU A 264 3.85 -9.49 0.40
CA GLU A 264 3.29 -10.55 -0.44
C GLU A 264 4.34 -11.62 -0.78
N ALA A 265 5.57 -11.21 -1.13
CA ALA A 265 6.69 -12.11 -1.35
C ALA A 265 7.11 -12.86 -0.07
N MET A 266 7.12 -12.16 1.08
CA MET A 266 7.45 -12.75 2.37
C MET A 266 6.45 -13.83 2.81
N HIS A 267 5.17 -13.74 2.44
CA HIS A 267 4.21 -14.81 2.69
C HIS A 267 4.62 -16.15 2.05
N PHE A 268 5.35 -16.13 0.93
CA PHE A 268 5.95 -17.31 0.32
C PHE A 268 7.30 -17.72 0.96
N GLY A 269 7.72 -17.04 2.01
CA GLY A 269 9.02 -17.26 2.65
C GLY A 269 10.20 -16.86 1.76
N LYS A 270 9.98 -16.01 0.75
CA LYS A 270 11.03 -15.59 -0.18
C LYS A 270 11.93 -14.54 0.46
N PRO A 271 13.25 -14.60 0.22
CA PRO A 271 14.14 -13.50 0.60
C PRO A 271 13.74 -12.23 -0.13
N VAL A 272 13.71 -11.11 0.60
CA VAL A 272 13.34 -9.81 0.04
C VAL A 272 14.50 -8.83 0.21
N PHE A 273 14.79 -8.10 -0.86
CA PHE A 273 15.89 -7.17 -0.99
C PHE A 273 15.33 -5.76 -1.19
N LEU A 274 15.44 -4.93 -0.17
CA LEU A 274 14.77 -3.64 -0.07
C LEU A 274 15.77 -2.49 -0.06
N ALA A 275 15.35 -1.32 -0.54
CA ALA A 275 16.11 -0.10 -0.25
C ALA A 275 16.00 0.22 1.26
N ARG A 276 17.11 0.66 1.88
CA ARG A 276 17.07 1.21 3.25
C ARG A 276 16.54 2.65 3.21
N ARG A 277 15.29 2.81 2.75
CA ARG A 277 14.63 4.10 2.53
C ARG A 277 13.18 4.04 3.02
N SER A 278 12.64 5.21 3.40
CA SER A 278 11.25 5.39 3.82
C SER A 278 10.80 4.35 4.86
N CYS A 279 9.60 3.81 4.74
CA CYS A 279 9.06 2.79 5.65
C CYS A 279 9.62 1.37 5.43
N LEU A 280 10.42 1.13 4.37
CA LEU A 280 10.86 -0.23 4.04
C LEU A 280 11.66 -0.93 5.15
N PRO A 281 12.58 -0.25 5.89
CA PRO A 281 13.23 -0.87 7.05
C PRO A 281 12.29 -1.23 8.17
N GLU A 282 11.25 -0.44 8.41
CA GLU A 282 10.21 -0.68 9.40
C GLU A 282 9.38 -1.92 9.02
N ILE A 283 8.98 -2.01 7.74
CA ILE A 283 8.13 -3.09 7.24
C ILE A 283 8.90 -4.41 7.06
N GLY A 284 10.13 -4.35 6.56
CA GLY A 284 10.95 -5.54 6.33
C GLY A 284 11.60 -6.11 7.61
N GLY A 285 11.88 -5.25 8.60
CA GLY A 285 12.49 -5.66 9.86
C GLY A 285 13.76 -6.50 9.66
N SER A 286 13.93 -7.52 10.46
CA SER A 286 15.02 -8.50 10.33
C SER A 286 14.75 -9.60 9.29
N ALA A 287 13.56 -9.60 8.68
CA ALA A 287 13.18 -10.58 7.67
C ALA A 287 13.70 -10.21 6.27
N ALA A 288 14.12 -8.97 6.05
CA ALA A 288 14.63 -8.46 4.78
C ALA A 288 16.13 -8.19 4.80
N ASP A 289 16.70 -8.04 3.61
CA ASP A 289 18.06 -7.55 3.37
C ASP A 289 17.99 -6.17 2.69
N TYR A 290 18.96 -5.28 2.96
CA TYR A 290 18.80 -3.87 2.61
C TYR A 290 19.95 -3.33 1.77
N PHE A 291 19.59 -2.56 0.74
CA PHE A 291 20.52 -1.75 -0.03
C PHE A 291 20.70 -0.36 0.62
N ASP A 292 21.89 0.00 0.96
CA ASP A 292 22.24 1.36 1.37
C ASP A 292 22.53 2.27 0.17
N THR A 293 23.05 1.67 -0.91
CA THR A 293 23.30 2.32 -2.22
C THR A 293 22.70 1.48 -3.34
N PHE A 294 22.55 2.09 -4.52
CA PHE A 294 22.04 1.42 -5.72
C PHE A 294 23.15 1.14 -6.74
N GLU A 295 24.40 1.11 -6.27
CA GLU A 295 25.54 0.69 -7.10
C GLU A 295 25.40 -0.81 -7.38
N PRO A 296 25.46 -1.27 -8.66
CA PRO A 296 25.11 -2.64 -9.04
C PRO A 296 25.93 -3.72 -8.33
N ALA A 297 27.25 -3.54 -8.16
CA ALA A 297 28.10 -4.52 -7.49
C ALA A 297 27.76 -4.63 -6.00
N THR A 298 27.47 -3.51 -5.34
CA THR A 298 27.02 -3.48 -3.94
C THR A 298 25.67 -4.16 -3.77
N MET A 299 24.70 -3.88 -4.67
CA MET A 299 23.40 -4.55 -4.65
C MET A 299 23.57 -6.07 -4.84
N ARG A 300 24.40 -6.51 -5.80
CA ARG A 300 24.68 -7.94 -6.01
C ARG A 300 25.26 -8.59 -4.76
N ALA A 301 26.23 -7.98 -4.11
CA ALA A 301 26.81 -8.53 -2.88
C ALA A 301 25.77 -8.72 -1.75
N VAL A 302 24.83 -7.77 -1.59
CA VAL A 302 23.72 -7.89 -0.63
C VAL A 302 22.81 -9.05 -0.99
N ILE A 303 22.48 -9.21 -2.27
CA ILE A 303 21.62 -10.31 -2.75
C ILE A 303 22.30 -11.65 -2.56
N ASP A 304 23.57 -11.80 -2.97
CA ASP A 304 24.32 -13.05 -2.82
C ASP A 304 24.38 -13.47 -1.35
N ALA A 305 24.66 -12.54 -0.44
CA ALA A 305 24.67 -12.77 1.00
C ALA A 305 23.27 -13.17 1.54
N GLY A 306 22.20 -12.52 1.06
CA GLY A 306 20.83 -12.83 1.45
C GLY A 306 20.36 -14.19 0.95
N LEU A 307 20.73 -14.57 -0.28
CA LEU A 307 20.45 -15.91 -0.84
C LEU A 307 21.21 -16.99 -0.07
N ALA A 308 22.46 -16.75 0.33
CA ALA A 308 23.19 -17.66 1.19
C ALA A 308 22.50 -17.86 2.56
N ARG A 309 21.99 -16.77 3.16
CA ARG A 309 21.22 -16.86 4.43
C ARG A 309 19.90 -17.61 4.26
N GLN A 310 19.29 -17.55 3.08
CA GLN A 310 18.02 -18.26 2.81
C GLN A 310 18.16 -19.78 2.95
N ALA A 311 19.35 -20.32 2.74
CA ALA A 311 19.64 -21.75 2.91
C ALA A 311 19.69 -22.19 4.38
N GLN A 312 19.71 -21.25 5.34
CA GLN A 312 19.74 -21.57 6.77
C GLN A 312 18.40 -22.18 7.23
N PRO A 313 18.44 -23.23 8.08
CA PRO A 313 17.22 -23.83 8.63
C PRO A 313 16.32 -22.80 9.33
N GLY A 314 15.03 -22.85 9.03
CA GLY A 314 14.03 -21.97 9.65
C GLY A 314 13.90 -20.58 9.02
N ARG A 315 14.82 -20.15 8.13
CA ARG A 315 14.78 -18.80 7.53
C ARG A 315 13.49 -18.55 6.75
N THR A 316 13.07 -19.48 5.90
CA THR A 316 11.80 -19.41 5.15
C THR A 316 10.60 -19.23 6.07
N ALA A 317 10.52 -20.01 7.15
CA ALA A 317 9.43 -19.92 8.12
C ALA A 317 9.45 -18.58 8.89
N ALA A 318 10.64 -18.10 9.26
CA ALA A 318 10.79 -16.81 9.94
C ALA A 318 10.33 -15.63 9.07
N ILE A 319 10.65 -15.63 7.77
CA ILE A 319 10.19 -14.62 6.81
C ILE A 319 8.66 -14.67 6.68
N ALA A 320 8.06 -15.85 6.52
CA ALA A 320 6.62 -16.01 6.40
C ALA A 320 5.89 -15.59 7.70
N ALA A 321 6.44 -15.92 8.87
CA ALA A 321 5.91 -15.51 10.16
C ALA A 321 5.97 -13.98 10.34
N HIS A 322 7.02 -13.32 9.83
CA HIS A 322 7.10 -11.86 9.81
C HIS A 322 5.97 -11.25 8.96
N ALA A 323 5.73 -11.78 7.76
CA ALA A 323 4.64 -11.31 6.88
C ALA A 323 3.26 -11.47 7.53
N ALA A 324 3.03 -12.54 8.29
CA ALA A 324 1.75 -12.81 8.96
C ALA A 324 1.36 -11.77 10.02
N GLN A 325 2.27 -10.88 10.42
CA GLN A 325 1.97 -9.76 11.31
C GLN A 325 1.15 -8.66 10.61
N PHE A 326 1.23 -8.57 9.29
CA PHE A 326 0.53 -7.59 8.46
C PHE A 326 -0.80 -8.16 7.97
N ASP A 327 -1.79 -8.12 8.84
CA ASP A 327 -3.09 -8.75 8.64
C ASP A 327 -4.21 -7.71 8.57
N TRP A 328 -5.12 -7.85 7.59
CA TRP A 328 -6.23 -6.92 7.39
C TRP A 328 -7.29 -6.99 8.49
N ASP A 329 -7.47 -8.15 9.15
CA ASP A 329 -8.43 -8.26 10.25
C ASP A 329 -7.91 -7.53 11.48
N ARG A 330 -6.61 -7.64 11.77
CA ARG A 330 -5.93 -6.86 12.81
C ARG A 330 -6.02 -5.36 12.53
N ALA A 331 -5.75 -4.94 11.29
CA ALA A 331 -5.88 -3.53 10.89
C ALA A 331 -7.31 -3.03 11.10
N ALA A 332 -8.31 -3.77 10.64
CA ALA A 332 -9.72 -3.41 10.79
C ALA A 332 -10.16 -3.35 12.26
N GLN A 333 -9.72 -4.31 13.08
CA GLN A 333 -9.99 -4.28 14.52
C GLN A 333 -9.42 -3.01 15.19
N ALA A 334 -8.22 -2.58 14.81
CA ALA A 334 -7.63 -1.33 15.30
C ALA A 334 -8.46 -0.11 14.87
N TYR A 335 -8.97 -0.06 13.62
CA TYR A 335 -9.88 1.00 13.19
C TYR A 335 -11.22 0.95 13.94
N LEU A 336 -11.79 -0.22 14.16
CA LEU A 336 -13.03 -0.36 14.92
C LEU A 336 -12.86 0.07 16.39
N ALA A 337 -11.73 -0.27 17.01
CA ALA A 337 -11.38 0.19 18.36
C ALA A 337 -11.24 1.72 18.41
N LEU A 338 -10.59 2.32 17.41
CA LEU A 338 -10.51 3.77 17.24
C LEU A 338 -11.90 4.41 17.15
N TYR A 339 -12.79 3.87 16.31
CA TYR A 339 -14.14 4.41 16.16
C TYR A 339 -14.95 4.28 17.44
N ARG A 340 -14.88 3.13 18.15
CA ARG A 340 -15.55 2.94 19.45
C ARG A 340 -15.10 4.00 20.46
N ARG A 341 -13.79 4.26 20.57
CA ARG A 341 -13.23 5.28 21.45
C ARG A 341 -13.75 6.68 21.10
N LEU A 342 -13.73 7.05 19.83
CA LEU A 342 -14.18 8.38 19.37
C LEU A 342 -15.70 8.59 19.50
N LEU A 343 -16.47 7.50 19.46
CA LEU A 343 -17.93 7.53 19.63
C LEU A 343 -18.36 7.26 21.09
N SER A 344 -17.41 7.15 22.02
CA SER A 344 -17.65 6.83 23.43
C SER A 344 -18.47 5.54 23.64
N LEU A 345 -18.24 4.53 22.77
CA LEU A 345 -18.90 3.24 22.89
C LEU A 345 -18.11 2.31 23.82
N PRO A 346 -18.76 1.31 24.45
CA PRO A 346 -18.07 0.32 25.26
C PRO A 346 -17.06 -0.47 24.43
N PRO A 347 -15.98 -0.99 25.07
CA PRO A 347 -15.06 -1.90 24.40
C PRO A 347 -15.83 -3.13 23.88
N GLY A 348 -15.41 -3.64 22.72
CA GLY A 348 -16.06 -4.79 22.08
C GLY A 348 -15.44 -6.11 22.49
#